data_7b24adfd665dba2fb9ce3b4370631baf
#
_entry.id   7b24adfd665dba2fb9ce3b4370631baf
#
_cell.length_a   1.000
_cell.length_b   1.000
_cell.length_c   1.000
_cell.angle_alpha   90.00
_cell.angle_beta   90.00
_cell.angle_gamma   90.00
#
_symmetry.space_group_name_H-M   'P 1'
#
loop_
_entity.id
_entity.type
_entity.pdbx_description
1 polymer ?
#
loop_
_entity_poly.entity_id
_entity_poly.type
_entity_poly.pdbx_seq_one_letter_code
_entity_poly.pdbx_strand_id
1 'polypeptide(L)'
;QLHRRQRQMCIRDSFGGVPGRMERVILNGVDAANLPPVLVDYAHTPDGLDNALSAARPFCAGRLICVFGCGGDRDRGKRPQMAEIAARLADRVVVTSDNPRTEDPQQILDDVVAGIPAGSDLLVEGDRAQAIASAIAEAEPNDLVLVAGKGHEDYQILGTEKVHFDDREEAERALRLRLS
;
A
#
# COMPACT_ATOMS: atom_id res chain seq x y z
N GLN A 1 -10.44 18.41 -15.56
CA GLN A 1 -10.60 18.72 -14.13
C GLN A 1 -11.92 18.17 -13.55
N LEU A 2 -13.03 18.27 -14.26
CA LEU A 2 -14.33 17.74 -13.81
C LEU A 2 -14.31 16.21 -13.61
N HIS A 3 -13.79 15.45 -14.57
CA HIS A 3 -13.70 14.01 -14.48
C HIS A 3 -12.81 13.51 -13.32
N ARG A 4 -11.81 14.32 -12.97
CA ARG A 4 -10.91 14.00 -11.86
C ARG A 4 -11.59 14.21 -10.50
N ARG A 5 -12.32 15.34 -10.34
CA ARG A 5 -13.10 15.63 -9.13
C ARG A 5 -14.21 14.61 -8.93
N GLN A 6 -14.92 14.23 -10.00
CA GLN A 6 -15.92 13.18 -9.96
C GLN A 6 -15.35 11.84 -9.53
N ARG A 7 -14.17 11.47 -10.04
CA ARG A 7 -13.50 10.22 -9.67
C ARG A 7 -13.07 10.20 -8.21
N GLN A 8 -12.50 11.30 -7.73
CA GLN A 8 -12.15 11.46 -6.32
C GLN A 8 -13.38 11.41 -5.41
N MET A 9 -14.49 11.95 -5.87
CA MET A 9 -15.78 11.89 -5.17
C MET A 9 -16.32 10.45 -5.15
N CYS A 10 -16.24 9.72 -6.27
CA CYS A 10 -16.63 8.31 -6.32
C CYS A 10 -15.79 7.43 -5.39
N ILE A 11 -14.48 7.66 -5.30
CA ILE A 11 -13.61 6.93 -4.35
C ILE A 11 -14.04 7.24 -2.92
N ARG A 12 -14.34 8.51 -2.61
CA ARG A 12 -14.78 8.93 -1.28
C ARG A 12 -16.10 8.27 -0.87
N ASP A 13 -17.03 8.16 -1.82
CA ASP A 13 -18.36 7.61 -1.56
C ASP A 13 -18.37 6.08 -1.55
N SER A 14 -17.41 5.45 -2.26
CA SER A 14 -17.33 3.99 -2.37
C SER A 14 -16.48 3.34 -1.29
N PHE A 15 -15.48 4.05 -0.76
CA PHE A 15 -14.55 3.54 0.23
C PHE A 15 -14.50 4.48 1.44
N GLY A 16 -14.60 3.95 2.65
CA GLY A 16 -14.42 4.77 3.85
C GLY A 16 -15.37 4.50 4.99
N GLY A 17 -16.13 3.39 4.94
CA GLY A 17 -17.04 3.03 6.02
C GLY A 17 -16.38 2.39 7.23
N VAL A 18 -15.26 1.67 7.05
CA VAL A 18 -14.58 0.93 8.11
C VAL A 18 -13.11 1.33 8.17
N PRO A 19 -12.60 1.76 9.35
CA PRO A 19 -11.19 2.12 9.50
C PRO A 19 -10.26 0.98 9.04
N GLY A 20 -9.25 1.32 8.23
CA GLY A 20 -8.29 0.37 7.73
C GLY A 20 -8.78 -0.61 6.67
N ARG A 21 -10.01 -0.43 6.18
CA ARG A 21 -10.61 -1.24 5.10
C ARG A 21 -10.89 -0.35 3.90
N MET A 22 -10.06 -0.42 2.87
CA MET A 22 -10.14 0.48 1.71
C MET A 22 -10.35 1.95 2.14
N GLU A 23 -9.68 2.32 3.21
CA GLU A 23 -9.81 3.64 3.81
C GLU A 23 -8.99 4.66 3.00
N ARG A 24 -9.66 5.69 2.53
CA ARG A 24 -8.97 6.77 1.84
C ARG A 24 -8.28 7.70 2.84
N VAL A 25 -7.01 8.00 2.59
CA VAL A 25 -6.27 9.00 3.35
C VAL A 25 -6.68 10.39 2.85
N ILE A 26 -7.25 11.19 3.74
CA ILE A 26 -7.78 12.53 3.44
C ILE A 26 -6.95 13.57 4.16
N LEU A 27 -6.53 14.60 3.41
CA LEU A 27 -5.89 15.79 3.98
C LEU A 27 -6.96 16.85 4.27
N ASN A 28 -7.14 17.17 5.54
CA ASN A 28 -8.09 18.21 5.94
C ASN A 28 -7.55 19.62 5.60
N GLY A 29 -8.43 20.47 5.08
CA GLY A 29 -8.10 21.86 4.81
C GLY A 29 -7.22 22.09 3.57
N VAL A 30 -7.06 21.09 2.72
CA VAL A 30 -6.19 21.15 1.53
C VAL A 30 -6.97 20.72 0.29
N ASP A 31 -6.74 21.40 -0.83
CA ASP A 31 -7.23 20.94 -2.14
C ASP A 31 -6.32 19.79 -2.63
N ALA A 32 -6.84 18.58 -2.56
CA ALA A 32 -6.13 17.36 -2.96
C ALA A 32 -6.32 17.01 -4.45
N ALA A 33 -6.85 17.91 -5.28
CA ALA A 33 -7.18 17.62 -6.67
C ALA A 33 -5.96 17.19 -7.52
N ASN A 34 -4.77 17.62 -7.15
CA ASN A 34 -3.53 17.29 -7.85
C ASN A 34 -2.70 16.21 -7.15
N LEU A 35 -3.26 15.57 -6.13
CA LEU A 35 -2.62 14.49 -5.41
C LEU A 35 -3.18 13.14 -5.88
N PRO A 36 -2.36 12.07 -5.91
CA PRO A 36 -2.87 10.73 -6.16
C PRO A 36 -3.75 10.29 -4.98
N PRO A 37 -4.87 9.60 -5.24
CA PRO A 37 -5.60 8.94 -4.16
C PRO A 37 -4.77 7.84 -3.52
N VAL A 38 -4.82 7.76 -2.20
CA VAL A 38 -4.14 6.73 -1.40
C VAL A 38 -5.18 6.00 -0.57
N LEU A 39 -5.20 4.68 -0.72
CA LEU A 39 -6.07 3.78 0.05
C LEU A 39 -5.22 2.94 1.00
N VAL A 40 -5.73 2.70 2.20
CA VAL A 40 -5.13 1.82 3.20
C VAL A 40 -6.09 0.66 3.46
N ASP A 41 -5.57 -0.57 3.44
CA ASP A 41 -6.35 -1.78 3.63
C ASP A 41 -5.65 -2.80 4.52
N TYR A 42 -6.43 -3.62 5.22
CA TYR A 42 -5.94 -4.68 6.10
C TYR A 42 -5.54 -5.96 5.34
N ALA A 43 -5.67 -5.99 4.03
CA ALA A 43 -5.37 -7.17 3.21
C ALA A 43 -3.97 -7.72 3.49
N HIS A 44 -3.90 -8.88 4.13
CA HIS A 44 -2.67 -9.57 4.55
C HIS A 44 -2.65 -11.04 4.13
N THR A 45 -3.58 -11.43 3.28
CA THR A 45 -3.68 -12.76 2.68
C THR A 45 -3.72 -12.65 1.16
N PRO A 46 -3.39 -13.73 0.42
CA PRO A 46 -3.52 -13.72 -1.04
C PRO A 46 -4.91 -13.30 -1.53
N ASP A 47 -5.97 -13.90 -1.00
CA ASP A 47 -7.35 -13.56 -1.37
C ASP A 47 -7.72 -12.13 -0.99
N GLY A 48 -7.31 -11.67 0.18
CA GLY A 48 -7.53 -10.30 0.63
C GLY A 48 -6.87 -9.28 -0.29
N LEU A 49 -5.64 -9.54 -0.71
CA LEU A 49 -4.90 -8.66 -1.61
C LEU A 49 -5.52 -8.65 -3.02
N ASP A 50 -5.92 -9.81 -3.53
CA ASP A 50 -6.67 -9.91 -4.81
C ASP A 50 -7.94 -9.05 -4.75
N ASN A 51 -8.75 -9.22 -3.71
CA ASN A 51 -9.98 -8.46 -3.54
C ASN A 51 -9.75 -6.95 -3.45
N ALA A 52 -8.74 -6.53 -2.68
CA ALA A 52 -8.42 -5.11 -2.52
C ALA A 52 -7.95 -4.47 -3.84
N LEU A 53 -7.04 -5.12 -4.55
CA LEU A 53 -6.55 -4.63 -5.85
C LEU A 53 -7.64 -4.62 -6.90
N SER A 54 -8.47 -5.67 -6.97
CA SER A 54 -9.59 -5.75 -7.89
C SER A 54 -10.65 -4.67 -7.62
N ALA A 55 -10.91 -4.36 -6.34
CA ALA A 55 -11.83 -3.30 -5.95
C ALA A 55 -11.28 -1.90 -6.25
N ALA A 56 -9.98 -1.70 -6.17
CA ALA A 56 -9.33 -0.42 -6.44
C ALA A 56 -9.22 -0.11 -7.94
N ARG A 57 -9.03 -1.12 -8.78
CA ARG A 57 -8.77 -0.95 -10.22
C ARG A 57 -9.78 -0.07 -10.95
N PRO A 58 -11.11 -0.20 -10.78
CA PRO A 58 -12.08 0.63 -11.49
C PRO A 58 -11.95 2.13 -11.20
N PHE A 59 -11.37 2.49 -10.05
CA PHE A 59 -11.19 3.87 -9.62
C PHE A 59 -9.82 4.45 -10.01
N CYS A 60 -8.95 3.64 -10.60
CA CYS A 60 -7.62 4.02 -11.03
C CYS A 60 -7.61 4.36 -12.52
N ALA A 61 -7.29 5.61 -12.84
CA ALA A 61 -7.19 6.04 -14.24
C ALA A 61 -5.80 5.86 -14.83
N GLY A 62 -4.77 5.93 -13.98
CA GLY A 62 -3.39 5.74 -14.34
C GLY A 62 -2.86 4.39 -13.88
N ARG A 63 -1.68 4.40 -13.25
CA ARG A 63 -1.07 3.20 -12.69
C ARG A 63 -1.65 2.88 -11.31
N LEU A 64 -1.91 1.61 -11.05
CA LEU A 64 -2.20 1.08 -9.72
C LEU A 64 -0.88 0.66 -9.07
N ILE A 65 -0.51 1.32 -7.98
CA ILE A 65 0.73 1.08 -7.24
C ILE A 65 0.35 0.34 -5.95
N CYS A 66 0.89 -0.85 -5.75
CA CYS A 66 0.64 -1.66 -4.56
C CYS A 66 1.86 -1.66 -3.65
N VAL A 67 1.69 -1.19 -2.41
CA VAL A 67 2.71 -1.27 -1.35
C VAL A 67 2.26 -2.33 -0.37
N PHE A 68 3.04 -3.38 -0.18
CA PHE A 68 2.71 -4.44 0.77
C PHE A 68 3.95 -5.12 1.32
N GLY A 69 3.78 -5.80 2.45
CA GLY A 69 4.77 -6.67 3.05
C GLY A 69 4.09 -7.88 3.67
N CYS A 70 4.89 -8.85 4.11
CA CYS A 70 4.42 -10.04 4.81
C CYS A 70 4.98 -10.11 6.21
N GLY A 71 4.21 -10.69 7.15
CA GLY A 71 4.63 -10.85 8.52
C GLY A 71 5.67 -11.96 8.69
N GLY A 72 6.57 -11.77 9.66
CA GLY A 72 7.46 -12.82 10.14
C GLY A 72 6.75 -13.75 11.13
N ASP A 73 7.34 -14.92 11.35
CA ASP A 73 6.80 -15.97 12.24
C ASP A 73 5.36 -16.37 11.87
N ARG A 74 5.09 -16.38 10.57
CA ARG A 74 3.79 -16.71 9.96
C ARG A 74 4.00 -17.61 8.75
N ASP A 75 2.91 -17.96 8.06
CA ASP A 75 2.95 -18.82 6.88
C ASP A 75 3.82 -18.22 5.76
N ARG A 76 4.97 -18.84 5.52
CA ARG A 76 5.92 -18.42 4.48
C ARG A 76 5.39 -18.69 3.06
N GLY A 77 4.50 -19.69 2.90
CA GLY A 77 3.93 -20.04 1.60
C GLY A 77 3.08 -18.92 0.99
N LYS A 78 2.52 -18.04 1.80
CA LYS A 78 1.76 -16.88 1.34
C LYS A 78 2.62 -15.83 0.64
N ARG A 79 3.90 -15.73 0.99
CA ARG A 79 4.79 -14.65 0.52
C ARG A 79 4.89 -14.61 -1.00
N PRO A 80 5.28 -15.66 -1.70
CA PRO A 80 5.33 -15.63 -3.15
C PRO A 80 3.95 -15.55 -3.80
N GLN A 81 2.90 -16.09 -3.17
CA GLN A 81 1.53 -16.00 -3.67
C GLN A 81 1.02 -14.55 -3.68
N MET A 82 1.25 -13.81 -2.60
CA MET A 82 0.88 -12.39 -2.52
C MET A 82 1.66 -11.57 -3.54
N ALA A 83 2.93 -11.86 -3.71
CA ALA A 83 3.79 -11.21 -4.69
C ALA A 83 3.28 -11.41 -6.13
N GLU A 84 2.91 -12.64 -6.49
CA GLU A 84 2.34 -12.95 -7.79
C GLU A 84 1.04 -12.18 -8.05
N ILE A 85 0.15 -12.15 -7.07
CA ILE A 85 -1.12 -11.43 -7.17
C ILE A 85 -0.87 -9.92 -7.36
N ALA A 86 0.02 -9.34 -6.56
CA ALA A 86 0.37 -7.94 -6.68
C ALA A 86 0.95 -7.61 -8.06
N ALA A 87 1.87 -8.43 -8.56
CA ALA A 87 2.48 -8.24 -9.87
C ALA A 87 1.48 -8.38 -11.02
N ARG A 88 0.48 -9.25 -10.87
CA ARG A 88 -0.56 -9.48 -11.88
C ARG A 88 -1.60 -8.37 -11.92
N LEU A 89 -1.99 -7.83 -10.79
CA LEU A 89 -3.12 -6.90 -10.67
C LEU A 89 -2.70 -5.44 -10.54
N ALA A 90 -1.49 -5.15 -10.09
CA ALA A 90 -0.94 -3.80 -10.01
C ALA A 90 0.04 -3.53 -11.16
N ASP A 91 0.18 -2.26 -11.51
CA ASP A 91 1.13 -1.82 -12.55
C ASP A 91 2.54 -1.66 -11.98
N ARG A 92 2.64 -1.31 -10.70
CA ARG A 92 3.89 -1.20 -9.96
C ARG A 92 3.74 -1.82 -8.58
N VAL A 93 4.75 -2.57 -8.16
CA VAL A 93 4.78 -3.22 -6.85
C VAL A 93 5.92 -2.64 -6.02
N VAL A 94 5.61 -2.28 -4.78
CA VAL A 94 6.58 -1.88 -3.77
C VAL A 94 6.52 -2.90 -2.64
N VAL A 95 7.57 -3.70 -2.51
CA VAL A 95 7.69 -4.72 -1.46
C VAL A 95 8.43 -4.12 -0.28
N THR A 96 7.83 -4.22 0.90
CA THR A 96 8.38 -3.67 2.14
C THR A 96 8.14 -4.60 3.32
N SER A 97 8.54 -4.19 4.52
CA SER A 97 8.27 -4.91 5.75
C SER A 97 6.87 -4.64 6.27
N ASP A 98 6.27 -5.65 6.87
CA ASP A 98 5.09 -5.51 7.72
C ASP A 98 5.53 -5.64 9.19
N ASN A 99 5.31 -6.78 9.82
CA ASN A 99 5.81 -7.10 11.17
C ASN A 99 6.83 -8.24 11.05
N PRO A 100 8.14 -7.95 10.91
CA PRO A 100 9.14 -9.01 10.77
C PRO A 100 9.25 -9.91 12.00
N ARG A 101 8.88 -9.41 13.18
CA ARG A 101 8.99 -10.13 14.45
C ARG A 101 10.42 -10.64 14.67
N THR A 102 10.59 -11.91 15.03
CA THR A 102 11.92 -12.48 15.31
C THR A 102 12.62 -13.02 14.05
N GLU A 103 11.93 -13.04 12.91
CA GLU A 103 12.49 -13.49 11.64
C GLU A 103 13.37 -12.41 11.01
N ASP A 104 14.38 -12.81 10.24
CA ASP A 104 15.22 -11.88 9.49
C ASP A 104 14.37 -11.09 8.48
N PRO A 105 14.30 -9.76 8.59
CA PRO A 105 13.52 -8.94 7.66
C PRO A 105 13.95 -9.12 6.20
N GLN A 106 15.23 -9.28 5.94
CA GLN A 106 15.74 -9.46 4.57
C GLN A 106 15.27 -10.80 3.99
N GLN A 107 15.23 -11.87 4.79
CA GLN A 107 14.74 -13.15 4.34
C GLN A 107 13.27 -13.09 3.95
N ILE A 108 12.46 -12.33 4.69
CA ILE A 108 11.05 -12.13 4.35
C ILE A 108 10.91 -11.42 3.00
N LEU A 109 11.68 -10.37 2.78
CA LEU A 109 11.70 -9.64 1.51
C LEU A 109 12.12 -10.55 0.35
N ASP A 110 13.14 -11.36 0.54
CA ASP A 110 13.64 -12.30 -0.48
C ASP A 110 12.58 -13.34 -0.85
N ASP A 111 11.86 -13.87 0.13
CA ASP A 111 10.76 -14.82 -0.08
C ASP A 111 9.61 -14.20 -0.88
N VAL A 112 9.29 -12.94 -0.61
CA VAL A 112 8.25 -12.20 -1.35
C VAL A 112 8.70 -11.95 -2.78
N VAL A 113 9.90 -11.44 -2.95
CA VAL A 113 10.47 -11.10 -4.28
C VAL A 113 10.56 -12.33 -5.17
N ALA A 114 10.80 -13.53 -4.60
CA ALA A 114 10.83 -14.78 -5.35
C ALA A 114 9.53 -15.06 -6.12
N GLY A 115 8.39 -14.50 -5.68
CA GLY A 115 7.11 -14.62 -6.36
C GLY A 115 6.85 -13.55 -7.43
N ILE A 116 7.72 -12.55 -7.55
CA ILE A 116 7.57 -11.50 -8.55
C ILE A 116 8.14 -11.98 -9.90
N PRO A 117 7.35 -11.98 -10.99
CA PRO A 117 7.85 -12.36 -12.30
C PRO A 117 8.95 -11.41 -12.80
N ALA A 118 9.92 -11.94 -13.54
CA ALA A 118 10.96 -11.14 -14.16
C ALA A 118 10.36 -10.09 -15.11
N GLY A 119 10.92 -8.88 -15.10
CA GLY A 119 10.43 -7.76 -15.92
C GLY A 119 9.29 -6.97 -15.29
N SER A 120 8.82 -7.35 -14.10
CA SER A 120 7.83 -6.56 -13.36
C SER A 120 8.42 -5.22 -12.88
N ASP A 121 7.59 -4.19 -12.81
CA ASP A 121 7.97 -2.90 -12.23
C ASP A 121 7.94 -3.02 -10.71
N LEU A 122 9.12 -3.15 -10.11
CA LEU A 122 9.33 -3.50 -8.70
C LEU A 122 10.30 -2.56 -8.02
N LEU A 123 9.91 -2.09 -6.83
CA LEU A 123 10.82 -1.49 -5.85
C LEU A 123 10.82 -2.36 -4.59
N VAL A 124 11.99 -2.63 -4.03
CA VAL A 124 12.14 -3.31 -2.74
C VAL A 124 12.74 -2.31 -1.76
N GLU A 125 11.98 -1.96 -0.72
CA GLU A 125 12.40 -1.03 0.33
C GLU A 125 11.98 -1.57 1.70
N GLY A 126 12.93 -2.02 2.48
CA GLY A 126 12.65 -2.64 3.79
C GLY A 126 12.08 -1.69 4.83
N ASP A 127 12.43 -0.41 4.76
CA ASP A 127 11.83 0.62 5.62
C ASP A 127 10.43 0.98 5.08
N ARG A 128 9.40 0.63 5.84
CA ARG A 128 8.01 0.83 5.41
C ARG A 128 7.65 2.31 5.23
N ALA A 129 8.15 3.19 6.09
CA ALA A 129 7.93 4.63 5.94
C ALA A 129 8.53 5.15 4.64
N GLN A 130 9.75 4.73 4.31
CA GLN A 130 10.41 5.08 3.05
C GLN A 130 9.70 4.48 1.84
N ALA A 131 9.21 3.25 1.95
CA ALA A 131 8.46 2.59 0.88
C ALA A 131 7.17 3.36 0.56
N ILE A 132 6.40 3.74 1.56
CA ILE A 132 5.18 4.54 1.41
C ILE A 132 5.50 5.92 0.82
N ALA A 133 6.53 6.59 1.36
CA ALA A 133 6.95 7.90 0.88
C ALA A 133 7.39 7.86 -0.60
N SER A 134 8.15 6.85 -1.00
CA SER A 134 8.61 6.68 -2.38
C SER A 134 7.46 6.43 -3.33
N ALA A 135 6.53 5.54 -2.97
CA ALA A 135 5.36 5.22 -3.79
C ALA A 135 4.49 6.48 -4.03
N ILE A 136 4.27 7.27 -3.00
CA ILE A 136 3.44 8.48 -3.09
C ILE A 136 4.18 9.59 -3.83
N ALA A 137 5.49 9.75 -3.62
CA ALA A 137 6.28 10.78 -4.29
C ALA A 137 6.35 10.57 -5.82
N GLU A 138 6.44 9.33 -6.27
CA GLU A 138 6.53 8.99 -7.70
C GLU A 138 5.16 8.92 -8.40
N ALA A 139 4.07 8.76 -7.65
CA ALA A 139 2.74 8.60 -8.22
C ALA A 139 2.27 9.87 -8.92
N GLU A 140 1.75 9.69 -10.14
CA GLU A 140 1.08 10.76 -10.86
C GLU A 140 -0.32 11.00 -10.27
N PRO A 141 -0.91 12.19 -10.48
CA PRO A 141 -2.23 12.48 -9.92
C PRO A 141 -3.36 11.55 -10.37
N ASN A 142 -3.21 10.84 -11.51
CA ASN A 142 -4.17 9.85 -12.00
C ASN A 142 -3.88 8.43 -11.51
N ASP A 143 -2.73 8.22 -10.89
CA ASP A 143 -2.38 6.94 -10.27
C ASP A 143 -3.17 6.74 -8.98
N LEU A 144 -3.22 5.52 -8.51
CA LEU A 144 -3.79 5.18 -7.21
C LEU A 144 -2.77 4.34 -6.44
N VAL A 145 -2.51 4.71 -5.19
CA VAL A 145 -1.62 3.97 -4.29
C VAL A 145 -2.46 3.20 -3.29
N LEU A 146 -2.29 1.88 -3.28
CA LEU A 146 -2.87 0.99 -2.26
C LEU A 146 -1.77 0.54 -1.32
N VAL A 147 -1.92 0.86 -0.03
CA VAL A 147 -1.03 0.38 1.04
C VAL A 147 -1.75 -0.73 1.79
N ALA A 148 -1.26 -1.95 1.64
CA ALA A 148 -1.93 -3.14 2.14
C ALA A 148 -1.15 -3.81 3.28
N GLY A 149 -1.88 -4.43 4.19
CA GLY A 149 -1.38 -5.31 5.24
C GLY A 149 -1.75 -4.91 6.65
N LYS A 150 -1.59 -3.66 7.02
CA LYS A 150 -1.80 -3.17 8.39
C LYS A 150 -3.21 -2.63 8.64
N GLY A 151 -3.82 -2.02 7.64
CA GLY A 151 -5.13 -1.40 7.82
C GLY A 151 -5.12 -0.36 8.94
N HIS A 152 -5.87 -0.63 10.00
CA HIS A 152 -5.97 0.25 11.18
C HIS A 152 -4.92 -0.04 12.26
N GLU A 153 -4.04 -1.02 12.08
CA GLU A 153 -2.95 -1.28 13.02
C GLU A 153 -2.03 -0.05 13.10
N ASP A 154 -1.73 0.39 14.32
CA ASP A 154 -0.91 1.57 14.60
C ASP A 154 0.47 1.21 15.15
N TYR A 155 0.94 0.00 14.85
CA TYR A 155 2.22 -0.51 15.35
C TYR A 155 2.95 -1.35 14.30
N GLN A 156 4.26 -1.48 14.52
CA GLN A 156 5.12 -2.44 13.85
C GLN A 156 5.89 -3.25 14.90
N ILE A 157 6.01 -4.55 14.68
CA ILE A 157 6.75 -5.44 15.58
C ILE A 157 8.12 -5.73 14.96
N LEU A 158 9.16 -5.15 15.56
CA LEU A 158 10.57 -5.32 15.17
C LEU A 158 11.27 -6.16 16.22
N GLY A 159 11.60 -7.40 15.93
CA GLY A 159 12.05 -8.34 16.93
C GLY A 159 10.95 -8.63 17.93
N THR A 160 11.18 -8.27 19.18
CA THR A 160 10.19 -8.35 20.27
C THR A 160 9.62 -6.98 20.65
N GLU A 161 10.09 -5.90 20.03
CA GLU A 161 9.62 -4.56 20.28
C GLU A 161 8.40 -4.20 19.42
N LYS A 162 7.42 -3.60 20.08
CA LYS A 162 6.25 -3.01 19.41
C LYS A 162 6.44 -1.50 19.37
N VAL A 163 6.65 -0.97 18.16
CA VAL A 163 6.86 0.46 17.95
C VAL A 163 5.63 1.08 17.28
N HIS A 164 5.38 2.37 17.51
CA HIS A 164 4.30 3.08 16.83
C HIS A 164 4.58 3.15 15.32
N PHE A 165 3.61 2.75 14.52
CA PHE A 165 3.64 2.88 13.07
C PHE A 165 2.23 2.79 12.50
N ASP A 166 1.77 3.82 11.82
CA ASP A 166 0.45 3.86 11.21
C ASP A 166 0.58 4.23 9.73
N ASP A 167 0.11 3.35 8.86
CA ASP A 167 0.16 3.56 7.41
C ASP A 167 -0.55 4.85 6.99
N ARG A 168 -1.63 5.21 7.67
CA ARG A 168 -2.41 6.42 7.40
C ARG A 168 -1.61 7.69 7.73
N GLU A 169 -0.91 7.70 8.84
CA GLU A 169 -0.05 8.82 9.25
C GLU A 169 1.12 9.01 8.28
N GLU A 170 1.77 7.93 7.90
CA GLU A 170 2.88 7.96 6.95
C GLU A 170 2.42 8.41 5.55
N ALA A 171 1.27 7.93 5.10
CA ALA A 171 0.69 8.34 3.84
C ALA A 171 0.30 9.83 3.86
N GLU A 172 -0.29 10.30 4.95
CA GLU A 172 -0.63 11.72 5.12
C GLU A 172 0.62 12.60 5.08
N ARG A 173 1.68 12.20 5.78
CA ARG A 173 2.96 12.91 5.77
C ARG A 173 3.54 13.01 4.37
N ALA A 174 3.55 11.90 3.63
CA ALA A 174 4.06 11.86 2.26
C ALA A 174 3.24 12.73 1.30
N LEU A 175 1.92 12.73 1.43
CA LEU A 175 1.03 13.57 0.64
C LEU A 175 1.26 15.07 0.93
N ARG A 176 1.45 15.44 2.19
CA ARG A 176 1.75 16.84 2.58
C ARG A 176 3.07 17.32 2.02
N LEU A 177 4.08 16.46 1.93
CA LEU A 177 5.37 16.81 1.30
C LEU A 177 5.23 17.16 -0.18
N ARG A 178 4.23 16.63 -0.88
CA ARG A 178 3.97 16.98 -2.29
C ARG A 178 3.34 18.35 -2.46
N LEU A 179 2.86 18.97 -1.39
CA LEU A 179 2.25 20.31 -1.40
C LEU A 179 3.24 21.42 -1.06
N SER A 180 4.45 21.04 -0.59
CA SER A 180 5.50 21.99 -0.22
C SER A 180 6.36 22.44 -1.40
#